data_b5228eaaeebba4a399dfd7bfc0ed8dff
#
_entry.id   b5228eaaeebba4a399dfd7bfc0ed8dff
#
_cell.length_a   1.000
_cell.length_b   1.000
_cell.length_c   1.000
_cell.angle_alpha   90.00
_cell.angle_beta   90.00
_cell.angle_gamma   90.00
#
_symmetry.space_group_name_H-M   'P 1'
#
loop_
_entity.id
_entity.type
_entity.pdbx_description
1 polymer ?
#
loop_
_entity_poly.entity_id
_entity_poly.type
_entity_poly.pdbx_seq_one_letter_code
_entity_poly.pdbx_strand_id
1 'polypeptide(L)'
;DEDAVDSLVAMNADARVPAIAEKIVERIVEREVEVRSREKMPDRRKGYTQKAVVGGHKVYVHTGEYADGRLGEVFIDMHKEGAAFRAMMNNFAIAISIGLQYGVPLDEFVEAFTFTRFEPAGLVMGNDQIKNATSILDYVFRELAISYLDRTDLAHVTPDAGATSIGKGVAEDKAITDRATPAPVTADTFVSRGMTRGRVKDTTLMLVSSSDYTP
;
A
#
# COMPACT_ATOMS: atom_id res chain seq x y z
N ASP A 1 -9.16 -26.24 -30.98
CA ASP A 1 -9.13 -26.04 -32.44
C ASP A 1 -9.22 -27.37 -33.23
N GLU A 2 -10.38 -28.05 -33.13
CA GLU A 2 -10.66 -29.29 -33.84
C GLU A 2 -10.57 -29.08 -35.36
N ASP A 3 -11.07 -27.96 -35.88
CA ASP A 3 -11.04 -27.61 -37.31
C ASP A 3 -9.61 -27.53 -37.89
N ALA A 4 -8.63 -27.15 -37.10
CA ALA A 4 -7.25 -27.07 -37.53
C ALA A 4 -6.58 -28.46 -37.59
N VAL A 5 -7.01 -29.40 -36.77
CA VAL A 5 -6.55 -30.79 -36.77
C VAL A 5 -7.15 -31.52 -37.95
N ASP A 6 -8.44 -31.34 -38.22
CA ASP A 6 -9.14 -31.97 -39.34
C ASP A 6 -8.61 -31.49 -40.72
N SER A 7 -8.23 -30.20 -40.81
CA SER A 7 -7.61 -29.68 -42.03
C SER A 7 -6.22 -30.29 -42.28
N LEU A 8 -5.43 -30.55 -41.23
CA LEU A 8 -4.13 -31.22 -41.34
C LEU A 8 -4.26 -32.71 -41.67
N VAL A 9 -5.31 -33.37 -41.17
CA VAL A 9 -5.58 -34.81 -41.47
C VAL A 9 -5.99 -35.00 -42.93
N ALA A 10 -6.67 -34.02 -43.51
CA ALA A 10 -7.11 -34.06 -44.91
C ALA A 10 -5.98 -33.81 -45.92
N MET A 11 -4.81 -33.33 -45.50
CA MET A 11 -3.67 -33.05 -46.37
C MET A 11 -2.90 -34.33 -46.75
N ASN A 12 -2.27 -34.30 -47.94
CA ASN A 12 -1.40 -35.37 -48.42
C ASN A 12 -0.18 -35.54 -47.46
N ALA A 13 0.31 -36.76 -47.29
CA ALA A 13 1.37 -37.08 -46.34
C ALA A 13 2.64 -36.22 -46.53
N ASP A 14 3.01 -35.93 -47.79
CA ASP A 14 4.19 -35.11 -48.11
C ASP A 14 4.00 -33.62 -47.79
N ALA A 15 2.77 -33.14 -47.71
CA ALA A 15 2.47 -31.75 -47.35
C ALA A 15 2.22 -31.56 -45.85
N ARG A 16 1.96 -32.62 -45.06
CA ARG A 16 1.68 -32.56 -43.62
C ARG A 16 2.91 -32.15 -42.81
N VAL A 17 4.07 -32.67 -43.16
CA VAL A 17 5.31 -32.42 -42.40
C VAL A 17 5.70 -30.93 -42.43
N PRO A 18 5.74 -30.25 -43.59
CA PRO A 18 6.04 -28.83 -43.64
C PRO A 18 4.94 -27.98 -42.97
N ALA A 19 3.67 -28.31 -43.13
CA ALA A 19 2.56 -27.57 -42.49
C ALA A 19 2.56 -27.70 -40.96
N ILE A 20 2.91 -28.86 -40.41
CA ILE A 20 3.09 -29.06 -38.98
C ILE A 20 4.32 -28.29 -38.46
N ALA A 21 5.41 -28.33 -39.22
CA ALA A 21 6.63 -27.59 -38.86
C ALA A 21 6.37 -26.07 -38.83
N GLU A 22 5.66 -25.53 -39.81
CA GLU A 22 5.29 -24.12 -39.88
C GLU A 22 4.40 -23.70 -38.71
N LYS A 23 3.37 -24.48 -38.34
CA LYS A 23 2.54 -24.24 -37.15
C LYS A 23 3.29 -24.34 -35.84
N ILE A 24 4.26 -25.25 -35.76
CA ILE A 24 5.11 -25.35 -34.54
C ILE A 24 6.01 -24.12 -34.42
N VAL A 25 6.61 -23.67 -35.51
CA VAL A 25 7.46 -22.48 -35.55
C VAL A 25 6.62 -21.24 -35.21
N GLU A 26 5.44 -21.07 -35.79
CA GLU A 26 4.53 -19.97 -35.48
C GLU A 26 4.14 -19.95 -34.01
N ARG A 27 3.83 -21.10 -33.39
CA ARG A 27 3.50 -21.24 -31.99
C ARG A 27 4.68 -21.01 -31.07
N ILE A 28 5.91 -21.33 -31.48
CA ILE A 28 7.14 -21.04 -30.76
C ILE A 28 7.44 -19.54 -30.81
N VAL A 29 7.29 -18.92 -31.99
CA VAL A 29 7.47 -17.47 -32.18
C VAL A 29 6.45 -16.68 -31.37
N GLU A 30 5.17 -17.06 -31.35
CA GLU A 30 4.16 -16.43 -30.49
C GLU A 30 4.51 -16.54 -29.00
N ARG A 31 5.08 -17.66 -28.58
CA ARG A 31 5.51 -17.85 -27.17
C ARG A 31 6.76 -17.05 -26.80
N GLU A 32 7.69 -16.86 -27.74
CA GLU A 32 8.90 -16.04 -27.51
C GLU A 32 8.59 -14.54 -27.54
N VAL A 33 7.54 -14.10 -28.21
CA VAL A 33 7.16 -12.67 -28.31
C VAL A 33 6.49 -12.15 -27.03
N GLU A 34 6.08 -13.01 -26.09
CA GLU A 34 5.65 -12.58 -24.75
C GLU A 34 6.85 -12.21 -23.85
N VAL A 35 7.79 -11.46 -24.39
CA VAL A 35 8.79 -10.77 -23.54
C VAL A 35 8.03 -9.71 -22.77
N ARG A 36 7.68 -10.01 -21.52
CA ARG A 36 7.05 -9.06 -20.62
C ARG A 36 7.92 -7.82 -20.49
N SER A 37 7.51 -6.73 -21.09
CA SER A 37 8.19 -5.46 -20.97
C SER A 37 7.83 -4.84 -19.62
N ARG A 38 8.80 -4.23 -18.95
CA ARG A 38 8.56 -3.54 -17.69
C ARG A 38 7.63 -2.36 -17.89
N GLU A 39 6.46 -2.40 -17.26
CA GLU A 39 5.54 -1.26 -17.16
C GLU A 39 6.04 -0.32 -16.07
N LYS A 40 6.68 0.80 -16.48
CA LYS A 40 7.19 1.77 -15.50
C LYS A 40 6.05 2.52 -14.82
N MET A 41 6.20 2.74 -13.52
CA MET A 41 5.26 3.55 -12.74
C MET A 41 5.25 5.00 -13.23
N PRO A 42 4.08 5.67 -13.27
CA PRO A 42 4.01 7.11 -13.53
C PRO A 42 4.64 7.89 -12.36
N ASP A 43 5.18 9.08 -12.65
CA ASP A 43 5.81 9.92 -11.62
C ASP A 43 4.83 10.31 -10.50
N ARG A 44 3.59 10.60 -10.86
CA ARG A 44 2.51 10.83 -9.89
C ARG A 44 1.55 9.65 -9.86
N ARG A 45 1.44 9.01 -8.69
CA ARG A 45 0.63 7.81 -8.47
C ARG A 45 -0.12 7.86 -7.16
N LYS A 46 -1.22 7.13 -7.08
CA LYS A 46 -1.96 6.90 -5.85
C LYS A 46 -1.33 5.74 -5.10
N GLY A 47 -1.74 5.56 -3.86
CA GLY A 47 -1.35 4.47 -2.99
C GLY A 47 -1.74 4.80 -1.57
N TYR A 48 -1.54 3.87 -0.65
CA TYR A 48 -1.79 4.11 0.77
C TYR A 48 -0.52 3.91 1.60
N THR A 49 -0.57 4.38 2.81
CA THR A 49 0.46 4.16 3.82
C THR A 49 -0.15 3.47 5.02
N GLN A 50 0.31 2.26 5.32
CA GLN A 50 -0.07 1.52 6.52
C GLN A 50 1.09 1.54 7.51
N LYS A 51 0.82 2.02 8.73
CA LYS A 51 1.75 1.95 9.85
C LYS A 51 1.31 0.85 10.79
N ALA A 52 2.24 -0.02 11.17
CA ALA A 52 2.01 -1.04 12.19
C ALA A 52 3.21 -1.20 13.12
N VAL A 53 3.00 -1.95 14.19
CA VAL A 53 4.06 -2.40 15.10
C VAL A 53 3.96 -3.92 15.18
N VAL A 54 4.98 -4.63 14.69
CA VAL A 54 5.06 -6.08 14.68
C VAL A 54 6.12 -6.53 15.69
N GLY A 55 5.74 -7.29 16.71
CA GLY A 55 6.68 -7.72 17.75
C GLY A 55 7.43 -6.58 18.44
N GLY A 56 6.83 -5.39 18.55
CA GLY A 56 7.46 -4.19 19.11
C GLY A 56 8.22 -3.31 18.10
N HIS A 57 8.39 -3.74 16.86
CA HIS A 57 9.11 -3.05 15.79
C HIS A 57 8.17 -2.30 14.85
N LYS A 58 8.41 -1.02 14.67
CA LYS A 58 7.58 -0.19 13.78
C LYS A 58 7.93 -0.44 12.32
N VAL A 59 6.90 -0.73 11.53
CA VAL A 59 6.98 -0.88 10.08
C VAL A 59 5.99 0.05 9.40
N TYR A 60 6.41 0.66 8.31
CA TYR A 60 5.56 1.42 7.40
C TYR A 60 5.59 0.73 6.05
N VAL A 61 4.42 0.46 5.53
CA VAL A 61 4.24 -0.05 4.17
C VAL A 61 3.62 1.08 3.35
N HIS A 62 4.28 1.48 2.27
CA HIS A 62 3.74 2.42 1.31
C HIS A 62 3.54 1.69 0.00
N THR A 63 2.43 1.94 -0.67
CA THR A 63 2.10 1.33 -1.96
C THR A 63 2.06 2.39 -3.05
N GLY A 64 2.30 1.95 -4.28
CA GLY A 64 2.08 2.74 -5.47
C GLY A 64 1.22 1.95 -6.46
N GLU A 65 0.18 2.58 -6.97
CA GLU A 65 -0.84 1.98 -7.84
C GLU A 65 -0.78 2.56 -9.23
N TYR A 66 -1.06 1.73 -10.21
CA TYR A 66 -1.39 2.16 -11.56
C TYR A 66 -2.75 2.84 -11.61
N ALA A 67 -3.09 3.45 -12.74
CA ALA A 67 -4.37 4.13 -12.92
C ALA A 67 -5.59 3.19 -12.82
N ASP A 68 -5.39 1.91 -13.09
CA ASP A 68 -6.39 0.85 -12.99
C ASP A 68 -6.54 0.25 -11.58
N GLY A 69 -5.74 0.72 -10.61
CA GLY A 69 -5.75 0.27 -9.21
C GLY A 69 -4.86 -0.94 -8.92
N ARG A 70 -4.16 -1.49 -9.93
CA ARG A 70 -3.17 -2.56 -9.70
C ARG A 70 -1.99 -2.05 -8.91
N LEU A 71 -1.51 -2.87 -7.97
CA LEU A 71 -0.27 -2.61 -7.24
C LEU A 71 0.94 -2.72 -8.19
N GLY A 72 1.77 -1.68 -8.25
CA GLY A 72 2.98 -1.64 -9.07
C GLY A 72 4.24 -1.36 -8.28
N GLU A 73 4.12 -0.89 -7.03
CA GLU A 73 5.26 -0.52 -6.20
C GLU A 73 4.96 -0.67 -4.73
N VAL A 74 5.94 -1.15 -3.98
CA VAL A 74 5.89 -1.30 -2.52
C VAL A 74 7.17 -0.72 -1.93
N PHE A 75 7.04 0.01 -0.83
CA PHE A 75 8.15 0.45 0.02
C PHE A 75 7.92 -0.07 1.43
N ILE A 76 8.99 -0.52 2.07
CA ILE A 76 8.97 -1.00 3.45
C ILE A 76 10.00 -0.20 4.24
N ASP A 77 9.53 0.70 5.09
CA ASP A 77 10.40 1.48 5.97
C ASP A 77 10.27 1.02 7.43
N MET A 78 11.42 0.85 8.06
CA MET A 78 11.51 0.39 9.44
C MET A 78 12.26 1.38 10.30
N HIS A 79 11.67 1.73 11.45
CA HIS A 79 12.26 2.64 12.41
C HIS A 79 12.95 1.86 13.55
N LYS A 80 14.08 2.37 13.98
CA LYS A 80 14.89 1.85 15.10
C LYS A 80 15.57 0.50 14.85
N GLU A 81 15.63 0.08 13.59
CA GLU A 81 16.38 -1.11 13.19
C GLU A 81 17.81 -0.75 12.79
N GLY A 82 18.69 -1.74 12.83
CA GLY A 82 20.05 -1.60 12.31
C GLY A 82 20.06 -1.20 10.84
N ALA A 83 21.03 -0.39 10.43
CA ALA A 83 21.13 0.13 9.07
C ALA A 83 21.14 -0.98 8.00
N ALA A 84 21.80 -2.11 8.28
CA ALA A 84 21.88 -3.25 7.36
C ALA A 84 20.50 -3.91 7.14
N PHE A 85 19.73 -4.13 8.21
CA PHE A 85 18.41 -4.72 8.10
C PHE A 85 17.43 -3.81 7.34
N ARG A 86 17.45 -2.50 7.64
CA ARG A 86 16.65 -1.52 6.90
C ARG A 86 17.01 -1.48 5.41
N ALA A 87 18.30 -1.49 5.08
CA ALA A 87 18.75 -1.52 3.71
C ALA A 87 18.31 -2.80 2.99
N MET A 88 18.36 -3.96 3.66
CA MET A 88 17.89 -5.23 3.11
C MET A 88 16.39 -5.20 2.83
N MET A 89 15.56 -4.72 3.76
CA MET A 89 14.11 -4.60 3.57
C MET A 89 13.76 -3.64 2.43
N ASN A 90 14.49 -2.55 2.31
CA ASN A 90 14.30 -1.60 1.21
C ASN A 90 14.68 -2.23 -0.15
N ASN A 91 15.81 -2.92 -0.24
CA ASN A 91 16.20 -3.64 -1.46
C ASN A 91 15.23 -4.77 -1.81
N PHE A 92 14.70 -5.47 -0.81
CA PHE A 92 13.66 -6.47 -0.99
C PHE A 92 12.39 -5.85 -1.60
N ALA A 93 11.92 -4.72 -1.05
CA ALA A 93 10.77 -4.00 -1.59
C ALA A 93 10.99 -3.54 -3.04
N ILE A 94 12.21 -3.11 -3.39
CA ILE A 94 12.59 -2.78 -4.77
C ILE A 94 12.48 -4.01 -5.68
N ALA A 95 12.96 -5.18 -5.24
CA ALA A 95 12.88 -6.41 -6.02
C ALA A 95 11.42 -6.83 -6.28
N ILE A 96 10.55 -6.76 -5.27
CA ILE A 96 9.11 -7.02 -5.40
C ILE A 96 8.48 -6.02 -6.38
N SER A 97 8.76 -4.72 -6.24
CA SER A 97 8.25 -3.68 -7.14
C SER A 97 8.65 -3.93 -8.60
N ILE A 98 9.90 -4.34 -8.84
CA ILE A 98 10.35 -4.71 -10.17
C ILE A 98 9.56 -5.91 -10.71
N GLY A 99 9.37 -6.96 -9.91
CA GLY A 99 8.58 -8.13 -10.28
C GLY A 99 7.15 -7.76 -10.66
N LEU A 100 6.46 -6.96 -9.84
CA LEU A 100 5.11 -6.46 -10.12
C LEU A 100 5.06 -5.68 -11.45
N GLN A 101 6.05 -4.83 -11.72
CA GLN A 101 6.16 -4.04 -12.94
C GLN A 101 6.46 -4.89 -14.18
N TYR A 102 7.04 -6.07 -14.03
CA TYR A 102 7.18 -7.08 -15.07
C TYR A 102 5.95 -7.99 -15.19
N GLY A 103 4.88 -7.72 -14.42
CA GLY A 103 3.62 -8.46 -14.48
C GLY A 103 3.63 -9.78 -13.72
N VAL A 104 4.52 -9.96 -12.73
CA VAL A 104 4.38 -11.07 -11.77
C VAL A 104 3.14 -10.80 -10.93
N PRO A 105 2.18 -11.72 -10.84
CA PRO A 105 0.98 -11.55 -10.03
C PRO A 105 1.33 -11.38 -8.54
N LEU A 106 0.57 -10.55 -7.84
CA LEU A 106 0.78 -10.35 -6.39
C LEU A 106 0.58 -11.65 -5.60
N ASP A 107 -0.32 -12.54 -6.06
CA ASP A 107 -0.56 -13.85 -5.43
C ASP A 107 0.71 -14.68 -5.28
N GLU A 108 1.60 -14.69 -6.26
CA GLU A 108 2.87 -15.41 -6.21
C GLU A 108 3.74 -14.96 -5.04
N PHE A 109 3.77 -13.65 -4.79
CA PHE A 109 4.51 -13.10 -3.66
C PHE A 109 3.80 -13.38 -2.34
N VAL A 110 2.48 -13.32 -2.31
CA VAL A 110 1.67 -13.64 -1.12
C VAL A 110 1.90 -15.10 -0.72
N GLU A 111 1.84 -16.04 -1.65
CA GLU A 111 2.06 -17.46 -1.36
C GLU A 111 3.50 -17.74 -0.91
N ALA A 112 4.48 -17.05 -1.49
CA ALA A 112 5.88 -17.24 -1.15
C ALA A 112 6.24 -16.68 0.23
N PHE A 113 5.65 -15.58 0.67
CA PHE A 113 6.14 -14.81 1.82
C PHE A 113 5.20 -14.79 3.02
N THR A 114 3.91 -15.15 2.87
CA THR A 114 3.05 -15.39 4.02
C THR A 114 3.54 -16.60 4.81
N PHE A 115 3.32 -16.60 6.12
CA PHE A 115 3.76 -17.65 7.05
C PHE A 115 5.28 -17.85 7.17
N THR A 116 6.10 -17.00 6.55
CA THR A 116 7.54 -16.99 6.81
C THR A 116 7.82 -16.66 8.26
N ARG A 117 8.84 -17.30 8.85
CA ARG A 117 9.12 -17.20 10.29
C ARG A 117 10.54 -16.69 10.53
N PHE A 118 10.62 -15.48 11.06
CA PHE A 118 11.86 -14.86 11.56
C PHE A 118 11.53 -13.66 12.44
N GLU A 119 12.44 -13.27 13.31
CA GLU A 119 12.28 -12.08 14.15
C GLU A 119 12.58 -10.78 13.36
N PRO A 120 11.82 -9.69 13.63
CA PRO A 120 10.79 -9.58 14.65
C PRO A 120 9.46 -10.19 14.24
N ALA A 121 8.82 -10.86 15.21
CA ALA A 121 7.55 -11.59 15.06
C ALA A 121 6.65 -11.33 16.28
N GLY A 122 5.37 -11.66 16.19
CA GLY A 122 4.43 -11.61 17.31
C GLY A 122 3.26 -10.66 17.11
N LEU A 123 2.83 -10.02 18.20
CA LEU A 123 1.63 -9.17 18.22
C LEU A 123 1.77 -7.99 17.26
N VAL A 124 0.70 -7.76 16.50
CA VAL A 124 0.58 -6.62 15.58
C VAL A 124 -0.34 -5.57 16.19
N MET A 125 0.15 -4.34 16.29
CA MET A 125 -0.63 -3.18 16.71
C MET A 125 -0.70 -2.16 15.56
N GLY A 126 -1.82 -1.43 15.48
CA GLY A 126 -2.05 -0.42 14.45
C GLY A 126 -2.59 -0.99 13.13
N ASN A 127 -3.09 -2.24 13.17
CA ASN A 127 -3.83 -2.86 12.09
C ASN A 127 -5.12 -3.47 12.64
N ASP A 128 -6.24 -3.21 11.96
CA ASP A 128 -7.56 -3.64 12.44
C ASP A 128 -7.84 -5.11 12.13
N GLN A 129 -7.25 -5.65 11.08
CA GLN A 129 -7.53 -7.00 10.58
C GLN A 129 -6.47 -8.00 10.98
N ILE A 130 -5.19 -7.60 11.05
CA ILE A 130 -4.07 -8.48 11.36
C ILE A 130 -3.62 -8.23 12.81
N LYS A 131 -3.73 -9.24 13.66
CA LYS A 131 -3.41 -9.14 15.10
C LYS A 131 -2.11 -9.84 15.50
N ASN A 132 -1.62 -10.73 14.67
CA ASN A 132 -0.36 -11.43 14.89
C ASN A 132 0.35 -11.71 13.56
N ALA A 133 1.68 -11.76 13.57
CA ALA A 133 2.46 -12.11 12.40
C ALA A 133 3.70 -12.91 12.80
N THR A 134 4.05 -13.88 11.97
CA THR A 134 5.20 -14.76 12.20
C THR A 134 6.52 -14.16 11.72
N SER A 135 6.44 -13.04 11.01
CA SER A 135 7.55 -12.18 10.62
C SER A 135 7.02 -10.84 10.10
N ILE A 136 7.91 -9.90 9.85
CA ILE A 136 7.53 -8.65 9.16
C ILE A 136 7.06 -8.93 7.74
N LEU A 137 7.66 -9.89 7.01
CA LEU A 137 7.20 -10.23 5.66
C LEU A 137 5.82 -10.87 5.69
N ASP A 138 5.54 -11.77 6.63
CA ASP A 138 4.21 -12.35 6.83
C ASP A 138 3.17 -11.23 7.05
N TYR A 139 3.50 -10.23 7.88
CA TYR A 139 2.63 -9.07 8.07
C TYR A 139 2.39 -8.30 6.77
N VAL A 140 3.46 -7.92 6.08
CA VAL A 140 3.39 -7.09 4.86
C VAL A 140 2.57 -7.79 3.77
N PHE A 141 2.81 -9.07 3.51
CA PHE A 141 2.10 -9.78 2.45
C PHE A 141 0.66 -10.15 2.81
N ARG A 142 0.32 -10.33 4.08
CA ARG A 142 -1.08 -10.40 4.53
C ARG A 142 -1.80 -9.09 4.30
N GLU A 143 -1.18 -7.97 4.65
CA GLU A 143 -1.75 -6.63 4.44
C GLU A 143 -2.00 -6.35 2.96
N LEU A 144 -1.02 -6.64 2.09
CA LEU A 144 -1.18 -6.48 0.64
C LEU A 144 -2.24 -7.42 0.05
N ALA A 145 -2.32 -8.67 0.54
CA ALA A 145 -3.31 -9.63 0.08
C ALA A 145 -4.73 -9.21 0.45
N ILE A 146 -4.93 -8.70 1.65
CA ILE A 146 -6.24 -8.20 2.10
C ILE A 146 -6.64 -6.94 1.30
N SER A 147 -5.69 -6.02 1.08
CA SER A 147 -5.98 -4.72 0.46
C SER A 147 -6.16 -4.79 -1.05
N TYR A 148 -5.47 -5.69 -1.75
CA TYR A 148 -5.46 -5.74 -3.22
C TYR A 148 -6.07 -7.00 -3.83
N LEU A 149 -6.17 -8.09 -3.06
CA LEU A 149 -6.68 -9.39 -3.55
C LEU A 149 -7.97 -9.82 -2.83
N ASP A 150 -8.49 -8.99 -1.92
CA ASP A 150 -9.66 -9.30 -1.08
C ASP A 150 -9.53 -10.64 -0.30
N ARG A 151 -8.28 -11.06 0.00
CA ARG A 151 -7.95 -12.29 0.71
C ARG A 151 -8.23 -12.16 2.21
N THR A 152 -9.51 -12.09 2.57
CA THR A 152 -9.96 -12.00 3.97
C THR A 152 -9.66 -13.26 4.79
N ASP A 153 -9.35 -14.39 4.14
CA ASP A 153 -8.88 -15.61 4.77
C ASP A 153 -7.53 -15.45 5.50
N LEU A 154 -6.74 -14.47 5.10
CA LEU A 154 -5.47 -14.11 5.74
C LEU A 154 -5.62 -13.10 6.88
N ALA A 155 -6.82 -12.56 7.09
CA ALA A 155 -7.14 -11.69 8.21
C ALA A 155 -7.43 -12.51 9.49
N HIS A 156 -7.15 -11.94 10.65
CA HIS A 156 -7.51 -12.52 11.94
C HIS A 156 -8.88 -12.03 12.44
N VAL A 157 -9.29 -10.87 11.97
CA VAL A 157 -10.57 -10.22 12.31
C VAL A 157 -11.16 -9.69 11.02
N THR A 158 -12.40 -10.05 10.74
CA THR A 158 -13.20 -9.40 9.70
C THR A 158 -13.72 -8.08 10.27
N PRO A 159 -13.37 -6.92 9.68
CA PRO A 159 -13.91 -5.64 10.16
C PRO A 159 -15.42 -5.64 9.97
N ASP A 160 -16.15 -5.14 10.97
CA ASP A 160 -17.56 -4.80 10.80
C ASP A 160 -17.69 -3.85 9.61
N ALA A 161 -18.60 -4.15 8.70
CA ALA A 161 -18.81 -3.41 7.44
C ALA A 161 -19.12 -1.91 7.61
N GLY A 162 -19.19 -1.42 8.84
CA GLY A 162 -19.41 -0.02 9.21
C GLY A 162 -18.17 0.75 9.70
N ALA A 163 -17.05 0.08 9.97
CA ALA A 163 -15.95 0.69 10.74
C ALA A 163 -14.76 1.17 9.90
N THR A 164 -14.63 0.79 8.65
CA THR A 164 -13.42 1.07 7.86
C THR A 164 -13.71 1.69 6.50
N SER A 165 -14.16 2.92 6.52
CA SER A 165 -14.11 3.75 5.33
C SER A 165 -12.91 4.72 5.39
N ILE A 166 -11.71 4.22 5.71
CA ILE A 166 -10.48 4.97 5.49
C ILE A 166 -10.08 4.71 4.04
N GLY A 167 -10.40 5.67 3.17
CA GLY A 167 -9.96 5.67 1.78
C GLY A 167 -11.03 5.72 0.70
N LYS A 168 -12.28 5.47 1.00
CA LYS A 168 -13.37 5.93 0.14
C LYS A 168 -13.66 7.37 0.54
N GLY A 169 -13.20 8.31 -0.27
CA GLY A 169 -13.53 9.72 -0.11
C GLY A 169 -14.97 9.88 0.30
N VAL A 170 -15.27 10.88 1.12
CA VAL A 170 -16.62 11.22 1.54
C VAL A 170 -17.52 11.15 0.31
N ALA A 171 -18.47 10.21 0.30
CA ALA A 171 -19.50 10.18 -0.74
C ALA A 171 -20.15 11.56 -0.72
N GLU A 172 -20.12 12.23 -1.86
CA GLU A 172 -20.63 13.62 -2.02
C GLU A 172 -22.13 13.78 -1.77
N ASP A 173 -22.85 12.72 -1.36
CA ASP A 173 -24.30 12.68 -1.24
C ASP A 173 -24.85 12.75 0.19
N LYS A 174 -24.08 13.12 1.19
CA LYS A 174 -24.64 13.64 2.43
C LYS A 174 -24.53 15.15 2.43
N ALA A 175 -25.58 15.79 1.95
CA ALA A 175 -25.82 17.20 2.19
C ALA A 175 -25.49 17.52 3.65
N ILE A 176 -24.50 18.40 3.83
CA ILE A 176 -24.13 18.97 5.14
C ILE A 176 -25.27 19.91 5.52
N THR A 177 -26.38 19.35 6.02
CA THR A 177 -27.55 20.13 6.45
C THR A 177 -27.64 20.33 7.96
N ASP A 178 -26.62 19.87 8.73
CA ASP A 178 -26.58 20.16 10.17
C ASP A 178 -25.15 20.46 10.64
N ARG A 179 -24.48 21.41 9.99
CA ARG A 179 -23.41 22.12 10.67
C ARG A 179 -24.06 23.28 11.42
N ALA A 180 -24.37 23.04 12.69
CA ALA A 180 -24.62 24.14 13.60
C ALA A 180 -23.46 25.15 13.40
N THR A 181 -23.78 26.38 13.01
CA THR A 181 -22.83 27.47 12.90
C THR A 181 -22.04 27.52 14.19
N PRO A 182 -20.70 27.36 14.15
CA PRO A 182 -19.94 27.45 15.38
C PRO A 182 -20.20 28.84 16.00
N ALA A 183 -20.55 28.86 17.26
CA ALA A 183 -20.72 30.12 18.00
C ALA A 183 -19.47 30.99 17.81
N PRO A 184 -19.61 32.31 17.66
CA PRO A 184 -18.48 33.19 17.45
C PRO A 184 -17.50 33.01 18.64
N VAL A 185 -16.31 32.50 18.33
CA VAL A 185 -15.24 32.29 19.32
C VAL A 185 -14.67 33.65 19.61
N THR A 186 -14.83 34.13 20.82
CA THR A 186 -14.22 35.38 21.28
C THR A 186 -12.70 35.22 21.37
N ALA A 187 -11.96 36.33 21.15
CA ALA A 187 -10.50 36.33 21.14
C ALA A 187 -9.86 35.72 22.39
N ASP A 188 -10.56 35.74 23.52
CA ASP A 188 -10.12 35.17 24.79
C ASP A 188 -9.91 33.64 24.75
N THR A 189 -10.50 32.95 23.80
CA THR A 189 -10.33 31.49 23.63
C THR A 189 -8.98 31.12 23.04
N PHE A 190 -8.27 32.05 22.39
CA PHE A 190 -6.97 31.85 21.74
C PHE A 190 -5.79 32.32 22.55
N VAL A 191 -6.02 32.89 23.74
CA VAL A 191 -4.93 33.26 24.63
C VAL A 191 -4.40 32.00 25.29
N SER A 192 -3.28 31.49 24.79
CA SER A 192 -2.53 30.43 25.42
C SER A 192 -2.09 30.89 26.81
N ARG A 193 -2.72 30.36 27.82
CA ARG A 193 -2.19 30.47 29.21
C ARG A 193 -0.97 29.58 29.24
N GLY A 194 0.20 30.18 28.97
CA GLY A 194 1.48 29.48 29.04
C GLY A 194 1.59 28.77 30.37
N MET A 195 2.06 27.53 30.36
CA MET A 195 2.38 26.75 31.54
C MET A 195 3.58 27.41 32.24
N THR A 196 3.34 28.42 33.03
CA THR A 196 4.30 28.89 34.04
C THR A 196 4.12 28.04 35.27
N ARG A 197 5.15 27.28 35.63
CA ARG A 197 5.28 26.58 36.91
C ARG A 197 5.54 27.66 37.97
N GLY A 198 4.49 28.26 38.47
CA GLY A 198 4.57 29.25 39.51
C GLY A 198 3.29 30.09 39.55
N ARG A 199 2.74 30.21 40.72
CA ARG A 199 1.56 31.03 41.05
C ARG A 199 1.86 32.49 40.68
N VAL A 200 1.49 32.91 39.46
CA VAL A 200 1.51 34.34 39.12
C VAL A 200 0.15 34.91 39.56
N LYS A 201 0.19 35.84 40.49
CA LYS A 201 -0.97 36.65 40.85
C LYS A 201 -1.37 37.45 39.62
N ASP A 202 -2.67 37.57 39.37
CA ASP A 202 -3.27 38.37 38.31
C ASP A 202 -2.62 39.75 38.23
N THR A 203 -1.72 39.91 37.26
CA THR A 203 -1.17 41.21 36.90
C THR A 203 -1.78 41.57 35.54
N THR A 204 -2.66 42.53 35.55
CA THR A 204 -3.25 43.12 34.35
C THR A 204 -2.12 43.58 33.41
N LEU A 205 -2.01 42.97 32.24
CA LEU A 205 -1.10 43.44 31.22
C LEU A 205 -1.61 44.78 30.66
N MET A 206 -0.91 45.85 31.03
CA MET A 206 -1.11 47.15 30.42
C MET A 206 -0.38 47.16 29.07
N LEU A 207 -1.12 47.42 28.01
CA LEU A 207 -0.57 47.75 26.67
C LEU A 207 0.12 49.12 26.79
N VAL A 208 1.45 49.14 26.73
CA VAL A 208 2.20 50.37 26.58
C VAL A 208 2.08 50.81 25.11
N SER A 209 1.40 51.90 24.87
CA SER A 209 1.30 52.49 23.51
C SER A 209 2.65 53.05 23.13
N SER A 210 3.04 52.90 21.87
CA SER A 210 4.32 53.33 21.31
C SER A 210 4.49 54.86 21.19
N SER A 211 3.62 55.67 21.80
CA SER A 211 3.67 57.14 21.75
C SER A 211 4.53 57.77 22.85
N ASP A 212 5.09 57.01 23.80
CA ASP A 212 5.84 57.59 24.92
C ASP A 212 7.38 57.51 24.77
N TYR A 213 7.89 57.29 23.58
CA TYR A 213 9.30 57.40 23.25
C TYR A 213 9.60 58.76 22.61
N THR A 214 9.92 59.74 23.41
CA THR A 214 10.59 60.97 22.96
C THR A 214 12.06 60.87 23.35
N PRO A 215 12.99 61.29 22.46
CA PRO A 215 14.43 61.15 22.64
C PRO A 215 15.01 61.99 23.75
#